data_5800fc6090335b29ae079bff31597947
#
_entry.id   5800fc6090335b29ae079bff31597947
#
_cell.length_a   1.000
_cell.length_b   1.000
_cell.length_c   1.000
_cell.angle_alpha   90.00
_cell.angle_beta   90.00
_cell.angle_gamma   90.00
#
_symmetry.space_group_name_H-M   'P 1'
#
loop_
_entity.id
_entity.type
_entity.pdbx_description
1 polymer ?
#
loop_
_entity_poly.entity_id
_entity_poly.type
_entity_poly.pdbx_seq_one_letter_code
_entity_poly.pdbx_strand_id
1 'polypeptide(L)'
;MTSFFTPFREAYGELADLNAMLQVLSWDQQTCMPPKGAEVRARQMATLEGILHEKVIDPRWDDLLAEARARADELTADERAFVREFRLERERRVKLPTALVKELALAQAEGFEAWHSARRKSEFSLFAPCLERLLSLTRQKADCFGWTETPWNALVEDLDRKSVV
;
A
#
# COMPACT_ATOMS: atom_id res chain seq x y z
N MET A 1 -15.29 11.13 -23.53
CA MET A 1 -14.37 10.13 -22.94
C MET A 1 -13.42 9.69 -24.04
N THR A 2 -12.13 9.90 -23.84
CA THR A 2 -11.09 9.60 -24.84
C THR A 2 -10.90 8.08 -24.93
N SER A 3 -11.13 7.49 -26.12
CA SER A 3 -11.18 6.03 -26.28
C SER A 3 -9.82 5.35 -25.99
N PHE A 4 -8.70 6.05 -26.19
CA PHE A 4 -7.36 5.53 -25.92
C PHE A 4 -7.06 5.39 -24.41
N PHE A 5 -7.76 6.15 -23.55
CA PHE A 5 -7.57 6.11 -22.11
C PHE A 5 -8.42 5.00 -21.43
N THR A 6 -9.30 4.35 -22.19
CA THR A 6 -10.13 3.24 -21.67
C THR A 6 -9.30 2.09 -21.09
N PRO A 7 -8.25 1.57 -21.77
CA PRO A 7 -7.42 0.49 -21.20
C PRO A 7 -6.76 0.86 -19.87
N PHE A 8 -6.32 2.12 -19.74
CA PHE A 8 -5.76 2.61 -18.47
C PHE A 8 -6.81 2.58 -17.34
N ARG A 9 -8.03 3.04 -17.62
CA ARG A 9 -9.13 3.06 -16.65
C ARG A 9 -9.55 1.67 -16.24
N GLU A 10 -9.67 0.75 -17.18
CA GLU A 10 -10.04 -0.65 -16.91
C GLU A 10 -8.98 -1.33 -16.04
N ALA A 11 -7.69 -1.18 -16.41
CA ALA A 11 -6.60 -1.72 -15.63
C ALA A 11 -6.54 -1.14 -14.20
N TYR A 12 -6.79 0.18 -14.06
CA TYR A 12 -6.84 0.79 -12.73
C TYR A 12 -8.10 0.39 -11.95
N GLY A 13 -9.22 0.15 -12.62
CA GLY A 13 -10.45 -0.36 -12.01
C GLY A 13 -10.20 -1.65 -11.22
N GLU A 14 -9.42 -2.58 -11.77
CA GLU A 14 -9.02 -3.81 -11.06
C GLU A 14 -8.23 -3.51 -9.78
N LEU A 15 -7.32 -2.50 -9.81
CA LEU A 15 -6.58 -2.10 -8.62
C LEU A 15 -7.48 -1.45 -7.56
N ALA A 16 -8.42 -0.62 -8.01
CA ALA A 16 -9.38 0.04 -7.14
C ALA A 16 -10.28 -0.99 -6.44
N ASP A 17 -10.75 -2.01 -7.16
CA ASP A 17 -11.58 -3.09 -6.60
C ASP A 17 -10.80 -3.91 -5.55
N LEU A 18 -9.55 -4.29 -5.84
CA LEU A 18 -8.71 -5.00 -4.87
C LEU A 18 -8.44 -4.16 -3.62
N ASN A 19 -8.18 -2.87 -3.80
CA ASN A 19 -7.99 -1.96 -2.67
C ASN A 19 -9.30 -1.81 -1.85
N ALA A 20 -10.45 -1.72 -2.51
CA ALA A 20 -11.76 -1.69 -1.83
C ALA A 20 -12.00 -2.96 -1.01
N MET A 21 -11.66 -4.14 -1.53
CA MET A 21 -11.73 -5.39 -0.77
C MET A 21 -10.84 -5.36 0.48
N LEU A 22 -9.60 -4.85 0.37
CA LEU A 22 -8.71 -4.67 1.52
C LEU A 22 -9.30 -3.73 2.57
N GLN A 23 -9.93 -2.62 2.14
CA GLN A 23 -10.59 -1.70 3.07
C GLN A 23 -11.76 -2.37 3.82
N VAL A 24 -12.56 -3.19 3.14
CA VAL A 24 -13.64 -3.96 3.77
C VAL A 24 -13.08 -4.96 4.78
N LEU A 25 -12.01 -5.68 4.44
CA LEU A 25 -11.37 -6.62 5.36
C LEU A 25 -10.78 -5.91 6.59
N SER A 26 -10.17 -4.75 6.40
CA SER A 26 -9.64 -3.91 7.48
C SER A 26 -10.75 -3.39 8.39
N TRP A 27 -11.85 -2.91 7.81
CA TRP A 27 -13.00 -2.46 8.56
C TRP A 27 -13.63 -3.59 9.39
N ASP A 28 -13.83 -4.77 8.79
CA ASP A 28 -14.38 -5.92 9.48
C ASP A 28 -13.45 -6.40 10.63
N GLN A 29 -12.13 -6.38 10.43
CA GLN A 29 -11.16 -6.68 11.48
C GLN A 29 -11.32 -5.77 12.70
N GLN A 30 -11.60 -4.50 12.48
CA GLN A 30 -11.72 -3.52 13.55
C GLN A 30 -13.09 -3.50 14.24
N THR A 31 -14.11 -4.10 13.63
CA THR A 31 -15.51 -3.94 14.08
C THR A 31 -16.21 -5.25 14.39
N CYS A 32 -16.28 -6.19 13.45
CA CYS A 32 -17.18 -7.35 13.51
C CYS A 32 -16.44 -8.69 13.57
N MET A 33 -15.15 -8.76 13.26
CA MET A 33 -14.40 -10.01 13.17
C MET A 33 -14.35 -10.74 14.51
N PRO A 34 -14.71 -12.05 14.54
CA PRO A 34 -14.56 -12.85 15.76
C PRO A 34 -13.07 -12.96 16.16
N PRO A 35 -12.72 -12.94 17.46
CA PRO A 35 -11.33 -12.99 17.93
C PRO A 35 -10.51 -14.17 17.38
N LYS A 36 -11.14 -15.33 17.12
CA LYS A 36 -10.49 -16.50 16.55
C LYS A 36 -10.20 -16.36 15.04
N GLY A 37 -10.72 -15.33 14.38
CA GLY A 37 -10.52 -15.05 12.96
C GLY A 37 -9.20 -14.33 12.63
N ALA A 38 -8.49 -13.78 13.63
CA ALA A 38 -7.37 -12.87 13.45
C ALA A 38 -6.25 -13.44 12.56
N GLU A 39 -5.81 -14.66 12.81
CA GLU A 39 -4.75 -15.31 12.02
C GLU A 39 -5.14 -15.51 10.55
N VAL A 40 -6.37 -15.96 10.32
CA VAL A 40 -6.88 -16.15 8.94
C VAL A 40 -7.00 -14.81 8.23
N ARG A 41 -7.51 -13.77 8.90
CA ARG A 41 -7.64 -12.43 8.37
C ARG A 41 -6.27 -11.83 8.00
N ALA A 42 -5.28 -11.95 8.86
CA ALA A 42 -3.94 -11.47 8.59
C ALA A 42 -3.36 -12.10 7.30
N ARG A 43 -3.54 -13.41 7.09
CA ARG A 43 -3.13 -14.09 5.86
C ARG A 43 -3.91 -13.62 4.63
N GLN A 44 -5.24 -13.41 4.75
CA GLN A 44 -6.07 -12.90 3.66
C GLN A 44 -5.61 -11.52 3.21
N MET A 45 -5.37 -10.61 4.17
CA MET A 45 -4.90 -9.26 3.86
C MET A 45 -3.51 -9.28 3.22
N ALA A 46 -2.57 -10.07 3.75
CA ALA A 46 -1.23 -10.22 3.16
C ALA A 46 -1.28 -10.80 1.72
N THR A 47 -2.18 -11.74 1.46
CA THR A 47 -2.37 -12.30 0.11
C THR A 47 -2.90 -11.24 -0.86
N LEU A 48 -3.94 -10.51 -0.48
CA LEU A 48 -4.52 -9.45 -1.32
C LEU A 48 -3.54 -8.30 -1.56
N GLU A 49 -2.80 -7.87 -0.53
CA GLU A 49 -1.74 -6.86 -0.68
C GLU A 49 -0.66 -7.32 -1.65
N GLY A 50 -0.28 -8.59 -1.60
CA GLY A 50 0.66 -9.14 -2.56
C GLY A 50 0.14 -9.12 -3.99
N ILE A 51 -1.12 -9.53 -4.21
CA ILE A 51 -1.77 -9.51 -5.52
C ILE A 51 -1.89 -8.06 -6.04
N LEU A 52 -2.34 -7.15 -5.19
CA LEU A 52 -2.43 -5.73 -5.54
C LEU A 52 -1.07 -5.16 -5.92
N HIS A 53 -0.05 -5.46 -5.13
CA HIS A 53 1.32 -5.02 -5.41
C HIS A 53 1.82 -5.54 -6.76
N GLU A 54 1.70 -6.86 -7.03
CA GLU A 54 2.09 -7.47 -8.30
C GLU A 54 1.38 -6.84 -9.50
N LYS A 55 0.09 -6.51 -9.36
CA LYS A 55 -0.66 -5.81 -10.40
C LYS A 55 -0.19 -4.35 -10.60
N VAL A 56 0.17 -3.63 -9.54
CA VAL A 56 0.67 -2.25 -9.65
C VAL A 56 2.04 -2.20 -10.32
N ILE A 57 2.92 -3.17 -10.04
CA ILE A 57 4.27 -3.21 -10.62
C ILE A 57 4.34 -3.88 -12.00
N ASP A 58 3.22 -4.40 -12.53
CA ASP A 58 3.14 -5.05 -13.83
C ASP A 58 3.73 -4.14 -14.93
N PRO A 59 4.65 -4.66 -15.78
CA PRO A 59 5.25 -3.89 -16.87
C PRO A 59 4.25 -3.28 -17.87
N ARG A 60 3.05 -3.83 -18.01
CA ARG A 60 2.00 -3.25 -18.86
C ARG A 60 1.71 -1.77 -18.57
N TRP A 61 1.98 -1.33 -17.33
CA TRP A 61 1.79 0.07 -16.95
C TRP A 61 2.79 1.01 -17.63
N ASP A 62 3.95 0.53 -18.03
CA ASP A 62 4.95 1.36 -18.71
C ASP A 62 4.41 1.84 -20.06
N ASP A 63 3.75 0.95 -20.83
CA ASP A 63 3.11 1.28 -22.10
C ASP A 63 1.92 2.21 -21.92
N LEU A 64 1.04 1.91 -20.95
CA LEU A 64 -0.15 2.73 -20.66
C LEU A 64 0.23 4.15 -20.20
N LEU A 65 1.24 4.28 -19.36
CA LEU A 65 1.75 5.57 -18.89
C LEU A 65 2.49 6.32 -20.00
N ALA A 66 3.23 5.64 -20.88
CA ALA A 66 3.88 6.24 -22.02
C ALA A 66 2.86 6.79 -23.03
N GLU A 67 1.80 6.02 -23.34
CA GLU A 67 0.72 6.48 -24.21
C GLU A 67 -0.02 7.69 -23.61
N ALA A 68 -0.39 7.62 -22.32
CA ALA A 68 -1.06 8.72 -21.63
C ALA A 68 -0.20 10.00 -21.62
N ARG A 69 1.12 9.87 -21.50
CA ARG A 69 2.06 10.98 -21.55
C ARG A 69 2.18 11.57 -22.97
N ALA A 70 2.29 10.71 -23.98
CA ALA A 70 2.42 11.14 -25.39
C ALA A 70 1.17 11.90 -25.87
N ARG A 71 0.00 11.59 -25.32
CA ARG A 71 -1.29 12.17 -25.68
C ARG A 71 -1.89 13.03 -24.54
N ALA A 72 -1.05 13.65 -23.73
CA ALA A 72 -1.46 14.41 -22.56
C ALA A 72 -2.43 15.57 -22.89
N ASP A 73 -2.30 16.16 -24.08
CA ASP A 73 -3.18 17.26 -24.54
C ASP A 73 -4.63 16.79 -24.82
N GLU A 74 -4.82 15.48 -25.07
CA GLU A 74 -6.15 14.89 -25.28
C GLU A 74 -6.83 14.52 -23.97
N LEU A 75 -6.11 14.49 -22.86
CA LEU A 75 -6.63 14.18 -21.53
C LEU A 75 -7.28 15.41 -20.89
N THR A 76 -8.33 15.18 -20.12
CA THR A 76 -8.90 16.20 -19.22
C THR A 76 -7.90 16.55 -18.10
N ALA A 77 -8.14 17.66 -17.41
CA ALA A 77 -7.32 18.07 -16.28
C ALA A 77 -7.26 16.99 -15.17
N ASP A 78 -8.42 16.36 -14.89
CA ASP A 78 -8.53 15.30 -13.89
C ASP A 78 -7.78 14.03 -14.31
N GLU A 79 -7.88 13.63 -15.58
CA GLU A 79 -7.15 12.49 -16.12
C GLU A 79 -5.64 12.71 -16.06
N ARG A 80 -5.15 13.91 -16.39
CA ARG A 80 -3.73 14.25 -16.24
C ARG A 80 -3.26 14.19 -14.78
N ALA A 81 -4.06 14.75 -13.87
CA ALA A 81 -3.74 14.68 -12.45
C ALA A 81 -3.70 13.23 -11.95
N PHE A 82 -4.68 12.43 -12.34
CA PHE A 82 -4.77 11.01 -12.00
C PHE A 82 -3.56 10.21 -12.52
N VAL A 83 -3.19 10.35 -13.79
CA VAL A 83 -1.99 9.69 -14.38
C VAL A 83 -0.72 10.09 -13.62
N ARG A 84 -0.58 11.37 -13.28
CA ARG A 84 0.56 11.86 -12.51
C ARG A 84 0.65 11.19 -11.13
N GLU A 85 -0.46 11.16 -10.38
CA GLU A 85 -0.49 10.58 -9.03
C GLU A 85 -0.22 9.07 -9.08
N PHE A 86 -0.87 8.34 -10.00
CA PHE A 86 -0.62 6.92 -10.15
C PHE A 86 0.83 6.60 -10.53
N ARG A 87 1.44 7.40 -11.43
CA ARG A 87 2.85 7.25 -11.78
C ARG A 87 3.76 7.37 -10.57
N LEU A 88 3.56 8.40 -9.74
CA LEU A 88 4.34 8.64 -8.53
C LEU A 88 4.18 7.48 -7.52
N GLU A 89 2.96 7.02 -7.33
CA GLU A 89 2.69 5.86 -6.48
C GLU A 89 3.41 4.60 -6.99
N ARG A 90 3.29 4.32 -8.30
CA ARG A 90 3.94 3.16 -8.93
C ARG A 90 5.47 3.23 -8.84
N GLU A 91 6.09 4.39 -9.08
CA GLU A 91 7.53 4.59 -8.96
C GLU A 91 8.06 4.21 -7.56
N ARG A 92 7.29 4.41 -6.53
CA ARG A 92 7.62 3.96 -5.16
C ARG A 92 7.38 2.46 -5.00
N ARG A 93 6.24 1.94 -5.46
CA ARG A 93 5.89 0.53 -5.30
C ARG A 93 6.84 -0.41 -6.04
N VAL A 94 7.32 -0.04 -7.22
CA VAL A 94 8.31 -0.83 -7.99
C VAL A 94 9.62 -1.05 -7.21
N LYS A 95 9.97 -0.16 -6.28
CA LYS A 95 11.17 -0.31 -5.44
C LYS A 95 11.02 -1.38 -4.35
N LEU A 96 9.79 -1.81 -4.04
CA LEU A 96 9.52 -2.73 -2.94
C LEU A 96 9.44 -4.17 -3.43
N PRO A 97 10.17 -5.11 -2.81
CA PRO A 97 9.94 -6.54 -3.05
C PRO A 97 8.53 -6.95 -2.59
N THR A 98 7.81 -7.74 -3.40
CA THR A 98 6.47 -8.26 -3.03
C THR A 98 6.49 -9.03 -1.71
N ALA A 99 7.57 -9.74 -1.40
CA ALA A 99 7.74 -10.43 -0.12
C ALA A 99 7.68 -9.47 1.07
N LEU A 100 8.37 -8.31 0.98
CA LEU A 100 8.35 -7.28 2.02
C LEU A 100 6.95 -6.68 2.20
N VAL A 101 6.23 -6.46 1.10
CA VAL A 101 4.84 -5.95 1.13
C VAL A 101 3.92 -6.92 1.86
N LYS A 102 4.01 -8.22 1.55
CA LYS A 102 3.24 -9.28 2.23
C LYS A 102 3.57 -9.37 3.71
N GLU A 103 4.86 -9.31 4.07
CA GLU A 103 5.31 -9.33 5.47
C GLU A 103 4.84 -8.11 6.25
N LEU A 104 4.89 -6.92 5.66
CA LEU A 104 4.36 -5.71 6.29
C LEU A 104 2.87 -5.81 6.54
N ALA A 105 2.07 -6.27 5.56
CA ALA A 105 0.63 -6.45 5.72
C ALA A 105 0.30 -7.45 6.82
N LEU A 106 1.00 -8.59 6.86
CA LEU A 106 0.86 -9.58 7.92
C LEU A 106 1.20 -9.00 9.30
N ALA A 107 2.37 -8.36 9.41
CA ALA A 107 2.82 -7.77 10.66
C ALA A 107 1.90 -6.64 11.16
N GLN A 108 1.31 -5.87 10.26
CA GLN A 108 0.33 -4.82 10.61
C GLN A 108 -0.97 -5.42 11.17
N ALA A 109 -1.50 -6.47 10.53
CA ALA A 109 -2.71 -7.13 10.99
C ALA A 109 -2.52 -7.82 12.35
N GLU A 110 -1.41 -8.55 12.52
CA GLU A 110 -1.03 -9.17 13.80
C GLU A 110 -0.75 -8.13 14.88
N GLY A 111 -0.06 -7.05 14.51
CA GLY A 111 0.26 -5.94 15.40
C GLY A 111 -0.98 -5.21 15.92
N PHE A 112 -2.02 -5.07 15.09
CA PHE A 112 -3.30 -4.50 15.52
C PHE A 112 -3.94 -5.33 16.64
N GLU A 113 -4.00 -6.64 16.50
CA GLU A 113 -4.56 -7.54 17.50
C GLU A 113 -3.75 -7.54 18.82
N ALA A 114 -2.42 -7.58 18.68
CA ALA A 114 -1.52 -7.51 19.84
C ALA A 114 -1.66 -6.18 20.58
N TRP A 115 -1.72 -5.06 19.86
CA TRP A 115 -1.94 -3.73 20.42
C TRP A 115 -3.29 -3.63 21.14
N HIS A 116 -4.35 -4.13 20.51
CA HIS A 116 -5.70 -4.11 21.10
C HIS A 116 -5.76 -4.93 22.41
N SER A 117 -5.11 -6.09 22.45
CA SER A 117 -5.00 -6.91 23.67
C SER A 117 -4.17 -6.21 24.75
N ALA A 118 -2.99 -5.68 24.39
CA ALA A 118 -2.09 -4.96 25.28
C ALA A 118 -2.76 -3.75 25.93
N ARG A 119 -3.50 -2.98 25.10
CA ARG A 119 -4.22 -1.79 25.55
C ARG A 119 -5.32 -2.11 26.56
N ARG A 120 -6.12 -3.17 26.32
CA ARG A 120 -7.18 -3.59 27.25
C ARG A 120 -6.63 -4.07 28.58
N LYS A 121 -5.44 -4.68 28.58
CA LYS A 121 -4.80 -5.20 29.80
C LYS A 121 -3.86 -4.18 30.47
N SER A 122 -3.60 -3.04 29.80
CA SER A 122 -2.55 -2.08 30.20
C SER A 122 -1.17 -2.72 30.31
N GLU A 123 -0.83 -3.64 29.36
CA GLU A 123 0.34 -4.50 29.39
C GLU A 123 1.13 -4.37 28.08
N PHE A 124 2.03 -3.38 28.01
CA PHE A 124 2.81 -3.06 26.79
C PHE A 124 3.66 -4.24 26.31
N SER A 125 4.15 -5.10 27.20
CA SER A 125 4.95 -6.27 26.89
C SER A 125 4.32 -7.22 25.88
N LEU A 126 2.98 -7.25 25.80
CA LEU A 126 2.24 -8.04 24.80
C LEU A 126 2.36 -7.48 23.38
N PHE A 127 2.58 -6.18 23.24
CA PHE A 127 2.70 -5.51 21.93
C PHE A 127 4.16 -5.30 21.51
N ALA A 128 5.09 -5.16 22.44
CA ALA A 128 6.48 -4.81 22.17
C ALA A 128 7.13 -5.66 21.05
N PRO A 129 7.02 -7.01 21.03
CA PRO A 129 7.62 -7.83 19.96
C PRO A 129 7.04 -7.52 18.56
N CYS A 130 5.73 -7.25 18.49
CA CYS A 130 5.08 -6.87 17.21
C CYS A 130 5.54 -5.49 16.76
N LEU A 131 5.69 -4.54 17.67
CA LEU A 131 6.21 -3.22 17.38
C LEU A 131 7.66 -3.28 16.86
N GLU A 132 8.52 -4.07 17.48
CA GLU A 132 9.91 -4.27 17.04
C GLU A 132 9.97 -4.84 15.62
N ARG A 133 9.13 -5.84 15.32
CA ARG A 133 9.01 -6.41 13.97
C ARG A 133 8.53 -5.34 12.97
N LEU A 134 7.49 -4.59 13.29
CA LEU A 134 6.97 -3.50 12.44
C LEU A 134 8.04 -2.45 12.17
N LEU A 135 8.79 -2.02 13.19
CA LEU A 135 9.88 -1.04 13.03
C LEU A 135 10.99 -1.59 12.14
N SER A 136 11.36 -2.87 12.28
CA SER A 136 12.37 -3.50 11.43
C SER A 136 11.93 -3.55 9.96
N LEU A 137 10.70 -3.98 9.69
CA LEU A 137 10.15 -4.02 8.32
C LEU A 137 9.98 -2.63 7.72
N THR A 138 9.58 -1.64 8.54
CA THR A 138 9.44 -0.25 8.10
C THR A 138 10.80 0.37 7.73
N ARG A 139 11.87 0.02 8.46
CA ARG A 139 13.24 0.43 8.08
C ARG A 139 13.65 -0.20 6.75
N GLN A 140 13.39 -1.49 6.54
CA GLN A 140 13.66 -2.15 5.27
C GLN A 140 12.89 -1.48 4.11
N LYS A 141 11.64 -1.06 4.34
CA LYS A 141 10.86 -0.28 3.38
C LYS A 141 11.54 1.06 3.06
N ALA A 142 12.01 1.78 4.06
CA ALA A 142 12.76 3.02 3.88
C ALA A 142 14.05 2.82 3.08
N ASP A 143 14.78 1.72 3.35
CA ASP A 143 16.02 1.38 2.63
C ASP A 143 15.74 1.08 1.15
N CYS A 144 14.61 0.44 0.81
CA CYS A 144 14.19 0.23 -0.58
C CYS A 144 13.88 1.55 -1.30
N PHE A 145 13.33 2.53 -0.62
CA PHE A 145 13.08 3.85 -1.20
C PHE A 145 14.35 4.66 -1.42
N GLY A 146 15.35 4.45 -0.57
CA GLY A 146 16.53 5.27 -0.45
C GLY A 146 16.25 6.52 0.39
N TRP A 147 17.21 6.91 1.23
CA TRP A 147 17.07 8.07 2.09
C TRP A 147 18.42 8.77 2.27
N THR A 148 18.35 10.07 2.59
CA THR A 148 19.47 10.87 3.01
C THR A 148 19.30 11.24 4.47
N GLU A 149 20.09 11.55 5.30
CA GLU A 149 19.96 11.94 6.71
C GLU A 149 19.29 10.89 7.59
N THR A 150 17.99 10.60 7.40
CA THR A 150 17.23 9.64 8.23
C THR A 150 16.27 8.79 7.41
N PRO A 151 15.99 7.52 7.84
CA PRO A 151 14.96 6.69 7.21
C PRO A 151 13.56 7.33 7.20
N TRP A 152 13.30 8.24 8.14
CA TRP A 152 12.03 8.97 8.23
C TRP A 152 11.76 9.79 6.97
N ASN A 153 12.79 10.42 6.40
CA ASN A 153 12.62 11.24 5.19
C ASN A 153 12.06 10.45 4.01
N ALA A 154 12.44 9.17 3.88
CA ALA A 154 11.88 8.29 2.83
C ALA A 154 10.42 7.91 3.06
N LEU A 155 9.94 7.92 4.31
CA LEU A 155 8.60 7.45 4.68
C LEU A 155 7.58 8.57 4.77
N VAL A 156 8.02 9.81 5.05
CA VAL A 156 7.11 10.94 5.26
C VAL A 156 6.27 11.27 4.03
N GLU A 157 6.78 11.01 2.83
CA GLU A 157 6.03 11.20 1.57
C GLU A 157 4.76 10.35 1.47
N ASP A 158 4.71 9.20 2.15
CA ASP A 158 3.51 8.36 2.20
C ASP A 158 2.41 9.01 3.08
N LEU A 159 2.80 9.89 4.00
CA LEU A 159 1.91 10.52 4.98
C LEU A 159 1.61 11.98 4.63
N ASP A 160 2.62 12.74 4.25
CA ASP A 160 2.48 14.15 3.93
C ASP A 160 3.52 14.62 2.90
N ARG A 161 3.12 14.62 1.63
CA ARG A 161 3.95 15.08 0.51
C ARG A 161 4.31 16.58 0.57
N LYS A 162 3.64 17.38 1.37
CA LYS A 162 3.87 18.82 1.48
C LYS A 162 5.05 19.15 2.39
N SER A 163 5.43 18.20 3.24
CA SER A 163 6.47 18.40 4.25
C SER A 163 7.87 18.00 3.78
N VAL A 164 8.00 17.50 2.55
CA VAL A 164 9.30 17.19 1.95
C VAL A 164 9.81 18.46 1.24
N VAL A 165 10.62 19.22 1.92
CA VAL A 165 11.36 20.38 1.39
C VAL A 165 12.82 20.00 1.21
#